data_1af41e7d013caf36d5ca259f1afa68ef
#
_entry.id   1af41e7d013caf36d5ca259f1afa68ef
#
_cell.length_a   1.000
_cell.length_b   1.000
_cell.length_c   1.000
_cell.angle_alpha   90.00
_cell.angle_beta   90.00
_cell.angle_gamma   90.00
#
_symmetry.space_group_name_H-M   'P 1'
#
loop_
_entity.id
_entity.type
_entity.pdbx_description
1 polymer ?
#
loop_
_entity_poly.entity_id
_entity_poly.type
_entity_poly.pdbx_seq_one_letter_code
_entity_poly.pdbx_strand_id
1 'polypeptide(L)'
;LESYGAVAWQRPHLAEPLVPAMARLDADIADTGRFVASGLVESTTFGGESWLAHVSLLSGTEIRDPATNVRLMAQERDTMVKLFGRGGYRTVAIMPGMLVAWPEGAFYGFEHIYDHDGLDYLGPQFGWWDINDQYALARVDALEIEPARDQPAFVFFTTISTHTPFVPAPPYQPDWNRVLTTDPYDADALDHAWSAWPDWTNLGPSYLEAFDY
;
A
#
# COMPACT_ATOMS: atom_id res chain seq x y z
N LEU A 1 -5.30 -0.27 -0.66
CA LEU A 1 -4.68 -1.36 0.11
C LEU A 1 -4.59 -2.60 -0.76
N GLU A 2 -3.42 -3.21 -0.82
CA GLU A 2 -3.14 -4.43 -1.60
C GLU A 2 -3.17 -5.64 -0.66
N SER A 3 -3.74 -6.76 -1.15
CA SER A 3 -3.72 -8.07 -0.47
C SER A 3 -4.37 -8.18 0.92
N TYR A 4 -5.17 -7.20 1.30
CA TYR A 4 -6.04 -7.26 2.50
C TYR A 4 -7.41 -7.83 2.11
N GLY A 5 -7.43 -9.12 1.83
CA GLY A 5 -8.63 -9.80 1.34
C GLY A 5 -9.67 -10.07 2.42
N ALA A 6 -10.92 -10.33 2.00
CA ALA A 6 -12.02 -10.69 2.90
C ALA A 6 -11.70 -11.90 3.80
N VAL A 7 -10.71 -12.70 3.44
CA VAL A 7 -10.24 -13.87 4.21
C VAL A 7 -9.83 -13.48 5.65
N ALA A 8 -9.25 -12.29 5.84
CA ALA A 8 -8.85 -11.77 7.14
C ALA A 8 -10.05 -11.51 8.09
N TRP A 9 -11.26 -11.39 7.54
CA TRP A 9 -12.49 -11.19 8.32
C TRP A 9 -13.40 -12.43 8.32
N GLN A 10 -13.33 -13.24 7.28
CA GLN A 10 -14.24 -14.38 7.10
C GLN A 10 -13.72 -15.70 7.69
N ARG A 11 -12.42 -15.80 7.95
CA ARG A 11 -11.80 -17.01 8.51
C ARG A 11 -11.45 -16.78 9.98
N PRO A 12 -12.13 -17.44 10.94
CA PRO A 12 -11.95 -17.19 12.38
C PRO A 12 -10.48 -17.26 12.83
N HIS A 13 -9.72 -18.23 12.36
CA HIS A 13 -8.32 -18.42 12.72
C HIS A 13 -7.39 -17.32 12.22
N LEU A 14 -7.82 -16.49 11.26
CA LEU A 14 -7.12 -15.27 10.81
C LEU A 14 -7.74 -14.03 11.44
N ALA A 15 -9.07 -13.97 11.54
CA ALA A 15 -9.79 -12.81 12.06
C ALA A 15 -9.54 -12.56 13.54
N GLU A 16 -9.64 -13.61 14.37
CA GLU A 16 -9.52 -13.48 15.83
C GLU A 16 -8.18 -12.88 16.29
N PRO A 17 -7.02 -13.29 15.77
CA PRO A 17 -5.72 -12.68 16.11
C PRO A 17 -5.60 -11.20 15.72
N LEU A 18 -6.31 -10.75 14.67
CA LEU A 18 -6.23 -9.38 14.18
C LEU A 18 -7.12 -8.37 14.94
N VAL A 19 -8.07 -8.85 15.74
CA VAL A 19 -9.00 -7.96 16.47
C VAL A 19 -8.27 -6.90 17.32
N PRO A 20 -7.22 -7.23 18.10
CA PRO A 20 -6.51 -6.21 18.87
C PRO A 20 -5.79 -5.17 18.03
N ALA A 21 -5.16 -5.58 16.91
CA ALA A 21 -4.48 -4.67 15.99
C ALA A 21 -5.46 -3.71 15.33
N MET A 22 -6.59 -4.22 14.84
CA MET A 22 -7.65 -3.41 14.23
C MET A 22 -8.25 -2.42 15.22
N ALA A 23 -8.46 -2.83 16.48
CA ALA A 23 -8.99 -1.95 17.52
C ALA A 23 -8.00 -0.83 17.89
N ARG A 24 -6.69 -1.12 17.91
CA ARG A 24 -5.66 -0.09 18.11
C ARG A 24 -5.67 0.92 16.96
N LEU A 25 -5.66 0.44 15.72
CA LEU A 25 -5.69 1.28 14.52
C LEU A 25 -6.92 2.22 14.53
N ASP A 26 -8.10 1.70 14.82
CA ASP A 26 -9.33 2.51 14.91
C ASP A 26 -9.23 3.59 15.99
N ALA A 27 -8.67 3.26 17.16
CA ALA A 27 -8.47 4.20 18.24
C ALA A 27 -7.45 5.29 17.87
N ASP A 28 -6.30 4.90 17.32
CA ASP A 28 -5.24 5.83 16.93
C ASP A 28 -5.72 6.80 15.85
N ILE A 29 -6.50 6.33 14.87
CA ILE A 29 -7.10 7.18 13.84
C ILE A 29 -8.13 8.14 14.47
N ALA A 30 -9.00 7.65 15.36
CA ALA A 30 -10.00 8.49 16.01
C ALA A 30 -9.37 9.59 16.86
N ASP A 31 -8.27 9.33 17.56
CA ASP A 31 -7.53 10.29 18.36
C ASP A 31 -6.95 11.45 17.51
N THR A 32 -6.77 11.25 16.22
CA THR A 32 -6.40 12.32 15.26
C THR A 32 -7.58 13.17 14.78
N GLY A 33 -8.81 12.88 15.24
CA GLY A 33 -10.02 13.52 14.74
C GLY A 33 -10.45 13.04 13.34
N ARG A 34 -9.91 11.91 12.88
CA ARG A 34 -10.25 11.26 11.61
C ARG A 34 -11.14 10.05 11.85
N PHE A 35 -11.63 9.44 10.82
CA PHE A 35 -12.43 8.22 10.88
C PHE A 35 -12.07 7.26 9.75
N VAL A 36 -12.31 5.97 9.99
CA VAL A 36 -12.20 4.92 8.98
C VAL A 36 -13.55 4.68 8.34
N ALA A 37 -13.57 4.55 7.02
CA ALA A 37 -14.70 3.99 6.29
C ALA A 37 -14.18 2.82 5.45
N SER A 38 -14.80 1.66 5.58
CA SER A 38 -14.40 0.46 4.86
C SER A 38 -15.61 -0.26 4.27
N GLY A 39 -15.35 -1.03 3.21
CA GLY A 39 -16.37 -1.85 2.58
C GLY A 39 -15.72 -2.98 1.79
N LEU A 40 -16.41 -4.11 1.72
CA LEU A 40 -16.01 -5.21 0.88
C LEU A 40 -16.57 -5.02 -0.52
N VAL A 41 -15.72 -5.14 -1.51
CA VAL A 41 -16.08 -5.13 -2.92
C VAL A 41 -15.59 -6.40 -3.60
N GLU A 42 -16.28 -6.85 -4.63
CA GLU A 42 -15.82 -7.96 -5.44
C GLU A 42 -14.68 -7.49 -6.34
N SER A 43 -13.52 -8.17 -6.27
CA SER A 43 -12.41 -7.91 -7.18
C SER A 43 -12.76 -8.35 -8.59
N THR A 44 -12.28 -7.60 -9.57
CA THR A 44 -12.42 -7.95 -11.00
C THR A 44 -11.50 -9.11 -11.40
N THR A 45 -10.53 -9.46 -10.56
CA THR A 45 -9.55 -10.53 -10.79
C THR A 45 -9.51 -11.50 -9.62
N PHE A 46 -9.03 -12.71 -9.89
CA PHE A 46 -8.86 -13.77 -8.89
C PHE A 46 -7.54 -14.51 -9.11
N GLY A 47 -6.74 -14.63 -8.05
CA GLY A 47 -5.50 -15.40 -8.05
C GLY A 47 -4.34 -14.77 -8.81
N GLY A 48 -4.34 -13.44 -8.97
CA GLY A 48 -3.29 -12.66 -9.62
C GLY A 48 -3.83 -11.43 -10.34
N GLU A 49 -2.94 -10.68 -10.96
CA GLU A 49 -3.26 -9.44 -11.72
C GLU A 49 -4.09 -8.42 -10.91
N SER A 50 -3.82 -8.31 -9.60
CA SER A 50 -4.53 -7.40 -8.69
C SER A 50 -4.51 -5.94 -9.15
N TRP A 51 -3.48 -5.55 -9.91
CA TRP A 51 -3.39 -4.23 -10.54
C TRP A 51 -4.61 -3.89 -11.42
N LEU A 52 -5.27 -4.87 -12.05
CA LEU A 52 -6.52 -4.65 -12.80
C LEU A 52 -7.69 -4.27 -11.90
N ALA A 53 -7.70 -4.74 -10.66
CA ALA A 53 -8.68 -4.29 -9.67
C ALA A 53 -8.46 -2.82 -9.30
N HIS A 54 -7.21 -2.38 -9.16
CA HIS A 54 -6.87 -0.96 -8.96
C HIS A 54 -7.29 -0.10 -10.15
N VAL A 55 -7.01 -0.57 -11.38
CA VAL A 55 -7.48 0.08 -12.62
C VAL A 55 -8.99 0.23 -12.59
N SER A 56 -9.71 -0.83 -12.25
CA SER A 56 -11.18 -0.83 -12.21
C SER A 56 -11.72 0.18 -11.21
N LEU A 57 -11.12 0.23 -10.00
CA LEU A 57 -11.48 1.20 -8.97
C LEU A 57 -11.25 2.64 -9.43
N LEU A 58 -10.05 2.95 -9.90
CA LEU A 58 -9.65 4.32 -10.25
C LEU A 58 -10.36 4.82 -11.51
N SER A 59 -10.67 3.95 -12.48
CA SER A 59 -11.34 4.30 -13.73
C SER A 59 -12.87 4.25 -13.66
N GLY A 60 -13.43 3.62 -12.60
CA GLY A 60 -14.85 3.36 -12.50
C GLY A 60 -15.39 2.41 -13.61
N THR A 61 -14.52 1.56 -14.16
CA THR A 61 -14.84 0.63 -15.25
C THR A 61 -14.28 -0.74 -14.92
N GLU A 62 -15.10 -1.76 -15.00
CA GLU A 62 -14.68 -3.14 -14.75
C GLU A 62 -13.68 -3.60 -15.82
N ILE A 63 -12.45 -3.87 -15.40
CA ILE A 63 -11.34 -4.32 -16.24
C ILE A 63 -10.86 -5.69 -15.73
N ARG A 64 -10.99 -6.71 -16.58
CA ARG A 64 -10.70 -8.10 -16.24
C ARG A 64 -9.50 -8.67 -16.97
N ASP A 65 -8.96 -7.95 -17.94
CA ASP A 65 -7.84 -8.42 -18.75
C ASP A 65 -6.97 -7.25 -19.26
N PRO A 66 -5.68 -7.51 -19.54
CA PRO A 66 -4.75 -6.49 -20.01
C PRO A 66 -5.13 -5.84 -21.35
N ALA A 67 -5.76 -6.58 -22.26
CA ALA A 67 -6.13 -6.05 -23.56
C ALA A 67 -7.28 -5.02 -23.44
N THR A 68 -8.20 -5.24 -22.51
CA THR A 68 -9.23 -4.26 -22.18
C THR A 68 -8.63 -3.02 -21.51
N ASN A 69 -7.61 -3.19 -20.64
CA ASN A 69 -6.87 -2.08 -20.07
C ASN A 69 -6.19 -1.22 -21.13
N VAL A 70 -5.54 -1.81 -22.13
CA VAL A 70 -4.92 -1.05 -23.24
C VAL A 70 -5.96 -0.19 -23.96
N ARG A 71 -7.16 -0.73 -24.20
CA ARG A 71 -8.26 0.02 -24.83
C ARG A 71 -8.80 1.13 -23.93
N LEU A 72 -8.83 0.92 -22.62
CA LEU A 72 -9.20 1.94 -21.65
C LEU A 72 -8.20 3.10 -21.68
N MET A 73 -6.89 2.80 -21.62
CA MET A 73 -5.83 3.80 -21.62
C MET A 73 -5.81 4.68 -22.88
N ALA A 74 -6.32 4.18 -24.00
CA ALA A 74 -6.43 4.94 -25.25
C ALA A 74 -7.61 5.94 -25.29
N GLN A 75 -8.41 6.02 -24.22
CA GLN A 75 -9.59 6.88 -24.17
C GLN A 75 -9.33 8.11 -23.30
N GLU A 76 -9.89 9.24 -23.72
CA GLU A 76 -10.05 10.38 -22.81
C GLU A 76 -11.31 10.18 -21.97
N ARG A 77 -11.13 10.05 -20.65
CA ARG A 77 -12.25 9.90 -19.73
C ARG A 77 -11.89 10.39 -18.33
N ASP A 78 -12.91 10.63 -17.57
CA ASP A 78 -12.77 10.92 -16.15
C ASP A 78 -12.32 9.68 -15.39
N THR A 79 -11.49 9.93 -14.37
CA THR A 79 -11.06 8.95 -13.39
C THR A 79 -11.38 9.48 -12.00
N MET A 80 -11.40 8.62 -11.00
CA MET A 80 -11.54 9.05 -9.60
C MET A 80 -10.51 10.14 -9.25
N VAL A 81 -9.26 9.97 -9.67
CA VAL A 81 -8.16 10.90 -9.43
C VAL A 81 -8.45 12.27 -10.04
N LYS A 82 -8.87 12.32 -11.33
CA LYS A 82 -9.23 13.58 -12.00
C LYS A 82 -10.42 14.28 -11.33
N LEU A 83 -11.37 13.51 -10.77
CA LEU A 83 -12.48 14.08 -10.01
C LEU A 83 -12.00 14.77 -8.74
N PHE A 84 -11.10 14.13 -7.96
CA PHE A 84 -10.50 14.74 -6.79
C PHE A 84 -9.66 15.96 -7.15
N GLY A 85 -8.83 15.91 -8.21
CA GLY A 85 -8.06 17.05 -8.69
C GLY A 85 -8.95 18.26 -9.03
N ARG A 86 -10.06 18.02 -9.75
CA ARG A 86 -11.04 19.10 -10.01
C ARG A 86 -11.77 19.61 -8.76
N GLY A 87 -11.84 18.78 -7.73
CA GLY A 87 -12.35 19.15 -6.42
C GLY A 87 -11.36 19.94 -5.58
N GLY A 88 -10.18 20.25 -6.11
CA GLY A 88 -9.13 21.03 -5.43
C GLY A 88 -8.18 20.19 -4.56
N TYR A 89 -8.20 18.87 -4.69
CA TYR A 89 -7.28 17.99 -3.99
C TYR A 89 -5.94 17.88 -4.74
N ARG A 90 -4.84 17.86 -4.00
CA ARG A 90 -3.57 17.36 -4.49
C ARG A 90 -3.65 15.86 -4.62
N THR A 91 -3.30 15.31 -5.79
CA THR A 91 -3.46 13.90 -6.09
C THR A 91 -2.10 13.20 -6.15
N VAL A 92 -1.93 12.19 -5.28
CA VAL A 92 -0.66 11.51 -5.05
C VAL A 92 -0.85 9.99 -5.15
N ALA A 93 0.04 9.31 -5.88
CA ALA A 93 0.16 7.85 -5.87
C ALA A 93 1.44 7.42 -5.16
N ILE A 94 1.35 6.39 -4.32
CA ILE A 94 2.47 5.74 -3.64
C ILE A 94 2.54 4.30 -4.14
N MET A 95 3.62 3.98 -4.86
CA MET A 95 3.76 2.74 -5.61
C MET A 95 5.11 2.06 -5.30
N PRO A 96 5.37 1.62 -4.04
CA PRO A 96 6.67 1.10 -3.63
C PRO A 96 7.11 -0.17 -4.38
N GLY A 97 6.16 -0.94 -4.90
CA GLY A 97 6.41 -2.13 -5.70
C GLY A 97 6.69 -1.88 -7.19
N MET A 98 6.62 -0.63 -7.65
CA MET A 98 6.87 -0.28 -9.04
C MET A 98 8.36 0.02 -9.27
N LEU A 99 9.11 -0.99 -9.71
CA LEU A 99 10.56 -0.91 -9.99
C LEU A 99 10.88 -0.15 -11.30
N VAL A 100 9.87 0.25 -12.06
CA VAL A 100 10.00 1.03 -13.29
C VAL A 100 8.93 2.12 -13.32
N ALA A 101 9.15 3.17 -14.10
CA ALA A 101 8.17 4.23 -14.26
C ALA A 101 6.79 3.68 -14.64
N TRP A 102 5.75 4.29 -14.09
CA TRP A 102 4.36 3.90 -14.33
C TRP A 102 3.67 4.84 -15.33
N PRO A 103 3.80 4.55 -16.65
CA PRO A 103 3.27 5.44 -17.68
C PRO A 103 1.74 5.56 -17.65
N GLU A 104 1.05 4.54 -17.16
CA GLU A 104 -0.41 4.55 -16.97
C GLU A 104 -0.87 5.58 -15.93
N GLY A 105 0.02 5.96 -15.02
CA GLY A 105 -0.26 6.99 -14.02
C GLY A 105 -0.72 8.32 -14.63
N ALA A 106 -0.22 8.67 -15.81
CA ALA A 106 -0.64 9.85 -16.54
C ALA A 106 -2.11 9.79 -16.99
N PHE A 107 -2.62 8.61 -17.32
CA PHE A 107 -4.03 8.43 -17.66
C PHE A 107 -4.94 8.77 -16.48
N TYR A 108 -4.56 8.38 -15.27
CA TYR A 108 -5.36 8.65 -14.08
C TYR A 108 -5.37 10.12 -13.68
N GLY A 109 -4.32 10.87 -13.97
CA GLY A 109 -4.20 12.29 -13.68
C GLY A 109 -3.64 12.59 -12.29
N PHE A 110 -2.75 11.73 -11.76
CA PHE A 110 -1.98 12.05 -10.56
C PHE A 110 -1.02 13.20 -10.81
N GLU A 111 -0.95 14.14 -9.86
CA GLU A 111 0.02 15.24 -9.88
C GLU A 111 1.42 14.74 -9.49
N HIS A 112 1.48 13.79 -8.53
CA HIS A 112 2.72 13.16 -8.09
C HIS A 112 2.57 11.65 -8.01
N ILE A 113 3.62 10.95 -8.48
CA ILE A 113 3.73 9.50 -8.40
C ILE A 113 5.07 9.20 -7.74
N TYR A 114 5.03 8.56 -6.59
CA TYR A 114 6.18 8.05 -5.87
C TYR A 114 6.29 6.54 -6.15
N ASP A 115 7.03 6.20 -7.19
CA ASP A 115 7.49 4.86 -7.51
C ASP A 115 8.79 4.55 -6.75
N HIS A 116 9.46 3.45 -7.08
CA HIS A 116 10.71 3.05 -6.44
C HIS A 116 11.75 4.18 -6.44
N ASP A 117 11.99 4.80 -7.58
CA ASP A 117 13.00 5.86 -7.70
C ASP A 117 12.54 7.15 -6.99
N GLY A 118 11.25 7.48 -7.09
CA GLY A 118 10.67 8.66 -6.46
C GLY A 118 10.63 8.58 -4.94
N LEU A 119 10.61 7.38 -4.37
CA LEU A 119 10.70 7.16 -2.93
C LEU A 119 12.11 7.30 -2.38
N ASP A 120 13.15 7.18 -3.21
CA ASP A 120 14.57 7.40 -2.83
C ASP A 120 14.97 6.54 -1.61
N TYR A 121 14.66 5.25 -1.65
CA TYR A 121 14.91 4.32 -0.54
C TYR A 121 16.37 3.87 -0.52
N LEU A 122 17.01 4.04 0.62
CA LEU A 122 18.39 3.65 0.86
C LEU A 122 18.57 2.68 2.02
N GLY A 123 17.47 2.18 2.56
CA GLY A 123 17.46 1.26 3.69
C GLY A 123 17.67 -0.21 3.30
N PRO A 124 17.59 -1.12 4.27
CA PRO A 124 17.71 -2.56 4.05
C PRO A 124 16.49 -3.10 3.28
N GLN A 125 16.76 -4.03 2.35
CA GLN A 125 15.74 -4.63 1.49
C GLN A 125 15.04 -5.80 2.19
N PHE A 126 13.72 -5.89 1.97
CA PHE A 126 12.87 -6.98 2.47
C PHE A 126 12.07 -7.58 1.32
N GLY A 127 12.15 -8.89 1.16
CA GLY A 127 11.49 -9.57 0.07
C GLY A 127 12.00 -9.15 -1.31
N TRP A 128 11.14 -9.22 -2.31
CA TRP A 128 11.48 -8.91 -3.71
C TRP A 128 11.14 -7.47 -4.12
N TRP A 129 10.42 -6.75 -3.26
CA TRP A 129 9.91 -5.40 -3.55
C TRP A 129 10.75 -4.27 -2.99
N ASP A 130 11.79 -4.55 -2.26
CA ASP A 130 12.80 -3.64 -1.70
C ASP A 130 12.27 -2.65 -0.66
N ILE A 131 11.26 -1.83 -0.97
CA ILE A 131 10.78 -0.73 -0.14
C ILE A 131 9.62 -1.19 0.73
N ASN A 132 9.74 -1.05 2.05
CA ASN A 132 8.68 -1.39 2.98
C ASN A 132 7.61 -0.30 3.11
N ASP A 133 6.40 -0.70 3.55
CA ASP A 133 5.24 0.19 3.64
C ASP A 133 5.44 1.31 4.64
N GLN A 134 6.07 1.05 5.79
CA GLN A 134 6.33 2.08 6.79
C GLN A 134 7.23 3.19 6.25
N TYR A 135 8.29 2.84 5.52
CA TYR A 135 9.13 3.84 4.86
C TYR A 135 8.35 4.64 3.82
N ALA A 136 7.58 3.96 2.98
CA ALA A 136 6.80 4.62 1.93
C ALA A 136 5.80 5.62 2.53
N LEU A 137 5.13 5.26 3.63
CA LEU A 137 4.25 6.17 4.38
C LEU A 137 5.02 7.32 5.00
N ALA A 138 6.12 7.06 5.72
CA ALA A 138 6.93 8.10 6.35
C ALA A 138 7.48 9.10 5.33
N ARG A 139 7.94 8.62 4.18
CA ARG A 139 8.47 9.45 3.10
C ARG A 139 7.40 10.38 2.53
N VAL A 140 6.22 9.85 2.26
CA VAL A 140 5.11 10.65 1.72
C VAL A 140 4.53 11.58 2.78
N ASP A 141 4.48 11.18 4.03
CA ASP A 141 4.09 12.06 5.13
C ASP A 141 5.00 13.30 5.17
N ALA A 142 6.32 13.09 5.19
CA ALA A 142 7.30 14.16 5.19
C ALA A 142 7.24 15.08 3.95
N LEU A 143 6.89 14.55 2.77
CA LEU A 143 6.88 15.30 1.52
C LEU A 143 5.53 15.97 1.22
N GLU A 144 4.42 15.33 1.61
CA GLU A 144 3.08 15.70 1.14
C GLU A 144 2.12 16.13 2.26
N ILE A 145 2.27 15.61 3.48
CA ILE A 145 1.34 15.83 4.58
C ILE A 145 1.90 16.82 5.61
N GLU A 146 3.15 16.60 6.09
CA GLU A 146 3.79 17.51 7.06
C GLU A 146 3.93 18.95 6.56
N PRO A 147 4.32 19.21 5.29
CA PRO A 147 4.34 20.58 4.80
C PRO A 147 2.93 21.16 4.80
N ALA A 148 2.72 22.19 5.65
CA ALA A 148 1.43 22.87 5.73
C ALA A 148 0.97 23.34 4.34
N ARG A 149 -0.12 22.78 3.85
CA ARG A 149 -0.74 23.12 2.56
C ARG A 149 -2.21 23.47 2.79
N ASP A 150 -2.69 24.49 2.10
CA ASP A 150 -4.11 24.83 2.10
C ASP A 150 -4.97 23.82 1.32
N GLN A 151 -4.32 22.95 0.57
CA GLN A 151 -4.96 22.00 -0.34
C GLN A 151 -5.01 20.60 0.31
N PRO A 152 -6.20 19.97 0.43
CA PRO A 152 -6.30 18.61 0.92
C PRO A 152 -5.65 17.61 -0.04
N ALA A 153 -5.15 16.49 0.49
CA ALA A 153 -4.55 15.43 -0.32
C ALA A 153 -5.52 14.29 -0.58
N PHE A 154 -5.55 13.79 -1.82
CA PHE A 154 -6.05 12.48 -2.20
C PHE A 154 -4.84 11.58 -2.42
N VAL A 155 -4.66 10.59 -1.56
CA VAL A 155 -3.53 9.67 -1.64
C VAL A 155 -4.03 8.28 -2.01
N PHE A 156 -3.48 7.73 -3.09
CA PHE A 156 -3.66 6.35 -3.49
C PHE A 156 -2.38 5.57 -3.15
N PHE A 157 -2.49 4.60 -2.24
CA PHE A 157 -1.36 3.80 -1.80
C PHE A 157 -1.63 2.31 -2.00
N THR A 158 -0.77 1.66 -2.76
CA THR A 158 -0.74 0.21 -2.90
C THR A 158 0.29 -0.35 -1.92
N THR A 159 -0.19 -0.80 -0.76
CA THR A 159 0.65 -1.46 0.25
C THR A 159 1.21 -2.78 -0.29
N ILE A 160 2.35 -3.21 0.24
CA ILE A 160 3.06 -4.36 -0.29
C ILE A 160 3.36 -5.43 0.75
N SER A 161 3.35 -5.08 2.03
CA SER A 161 3.73 -5.99 3.13
C SER A 161 2.93 -7.28 3.16
N THR A 162 1.62 -7.21 2.82
CA THR A 162 0.73 -8.37 2.76
C THR A 162 0.73 -9.08 1.41
N HIS A 163 1.72 -8.84 0.55
CA HIS A 163 1.92 -9.62 -0.66
C HIS A 163 2.66 -10.93 -0.36
N THR A 164 2.23 -12.03 -0.97
CA THR A 164 2.90 -13.34 -0.86
C THR A 164 4.38 -13.24 -1.26
N PRO A 165 5.33 -13.82 -0.50
CA PRO A 165 5.17 -14.84 0.56
C PRO A 165 5.01 -14.28 1.99
N PHE A 166 4.79 -12.98 2.21
CA PHE A 166 4.58 -12.30 3.49
C PHE A 166 5.85 -12.16 4.36
N VAL A 167 6.91 -12.85 4.05
CA VAL A 167 8.19 -12.83 4.76
C VAL A 167 9.35 -12.65 3.78
N PRO A 168 10.46 -12.04 4.23
CA PRO A 168 10.66 -11.44 5.56
C PRO A 168 9.80 -10.19 5.78
N ALA A 169 9.10 -10.10 6.92
CA ALA A 169 8.42 -8.89 7.33
C ALA A 169 9.45 -7.91 7.91
N PRO A 170 9.42 -6.62 7.54
CA PRO A 170 10.32 -5.62 8.13
C PRO A 170 10.03 -5.45 9.61
N PRO A 171 11.05 -5.16 10.45
CA PRO A 171 10.78 -4.76 11.84
C PRO A 171 10.03 -3.42 11.88
N TYR A 172 9.05 -3.28 12.77
CA TYR A 172 8.42 -1.99 13.02
C TYR A 172 9.39 -1.04 13.72
N GLN A 173 9.55 0.17 13.18
CA GLN A 173 10.36 1.23 13.76
C GLN A 173 9.47 2.32 14.38
N PRO A 174 9.45 2.47 15.72
CA PRO A 174 8.59 3.47 16.38
C PRO A 174 9.05 4.92 16.15
N ASP A 175 10.33 5.14 15.87
CA ASP A 175 10.86 6.46 15.50
C ASP A 175 10.75 6.67 13.98
N TRP A 176 9.72 7.38 13.54
CA TRP A 176 9.44 7.66 12.14
C TRP A 176 10.52 8.49 11.44
N ASN A 177 11.30 9.29 12.17
CA ASN A 177 12.45 9.99 11.60
C ASN A 177 13.59 9.01 11.31
N ARG A 178 13.78 8.01 12.18
CA ARG A 178 14.77 6.96 11.96
C ARG A 178 14.43 6.08 10.76
N VAL A 179 13.13 5.84 10.49
CA VAL A 179 12.68 5.11 9.29
C VAL A 179 13.25 5.71 8.00
N LEU A 180 13.40 7.03 7.94
CA LEU A 180 13.88 7.75 6.75
C LEU A 180 15.41 7.75 6.60
N THR A 181 16.14 7.06 7.47
CA THR A 181 17.61 6.97 7.39
C THR A 181 18.05 5.72 6.63
N THR A 182 19.36 5.64 6.37
CA THR A 182 19.99 4.44 5.77
C THR A 182 20.15 3.28 6.75
N ASP A 183 19.99 3.52 8.06
CA ASP A 183 20.13 2.53 9.13
C ASP A 183 18.94 2.62 10.10
N PRO A 184 17.74 2.24 9.64
CA PRO A 184 16.52 2.42 10.41
C PRO A 184 16.34 1.40 11.54
N TYR A 185 17.02 0.24 11.48
CA TYR A 185 16.77 -0.89 12.38
C TYR A 185 18.03 -1.30 13.13
N ASP A 186 17.85 -1.92 14.29
CA ASP A 186 18.95 -2.54 15.02
C ASP A 186 19.35 -3.86 14.35
N ALA A 187 20.66 -4.22 14.42
CA ALA A 187 21.21 -5.40 13.74
C ALA A 187 20.49 -6.69 14.14
N ASP A 188 20.21 -6.88 15.43
CA ASP A 188 19.50 -8.08 15.92
C ASP A 188 18.07 -8.18 15.35
N ALA A 189 17.37 -7.05 15.15
CA ALA A 189 16.05 -7.02 14.55
C ALA A 189 16.08 -7.37 13.06
N LEU A 190 17.10 -6.89 12.34
CA LEU A 190 17.32 -7.24 10.94
C LEU A 190 17.66 -8.72 10.77
N ASP A 191 18.59 -9.25 11.58
CA ASP A 191 18.99 -10.66 11.54
C ASP A 191 17.78 -11.56 11.83
N HIS A 192 16.94 -11.16 12.78
CA HIS A 192 15.69 -11.89 13.07
C HIS A 192 14.75 -11.89 11.87
N ALA A 193 14.46 -10.72 11.30
CA ALA A 193 13.57 -10.59 10.14
C ALA A 193 14.07 -11.42 8.95
N TRP A 194 15.35 -11.29 8.59
CA TRP A 194 15.95 -12.03 7.47
C TRP A 194 16.09 -13.53 7.70
N SER A 195 16.00 -14.00 8.94
CA SER A 195 15.98 -15.44 9.24
C SER A 195 14.62 -16.09 8.93
N ALA A 196 13.58 -15.31 8.70
CA ALA A 196 12.24 -15.81 8.40
C ALA A 196 12.14 -16.35 6.98
N TRP A 197 11.57 -17.57 6.85
CA TRP A 197 11.31 -18.24 5.58
C TRP A 197 9.84 -18.62 5.46
N PRO A 198 9.25 -18.55 4.26
CA PRO A 198 7.86 -18.91 4.09
C PRO A 198 7.63 -20.41 4.30
N ASP A 199 6.69 -20.76 5.17
CA ASP A 199 6.14 -22.11 5.21
C ASP A 199 5.05 -22.25 4.13
N TRP A 200 5.42 -22.75 2.98
CA TRP A 200 4.50 -22.93 1.84
C TRP A 200 3.36 -23.92 2.10
N THR A 201 3.41 -24.65 3.20
CA THR A 201 2.30 -25.54 3.61
C THR A 201 1.29 -24.82 4.50
N ASN A 202 1.69 -23.74 5.16
CA ASN A 202 0.86 -22.91 6.02
C ASN A 202 1.34 -21.45 6.08
N LEU A 203 0.88 -20.64 5.16
CA LEU A 203 1.22 -19.21 5.10
C LEU A 203 0.46 -18.33 6.11
N GLY A 204 -0.49 -18.89 6.87
CA GLY A 204 -1.33 -18.14 7.81
C GLY A 204 -0.52 -17.32 8.85
N PRO A 205 0.45 -17.91 9.57
CA PRO A 205 1.27 -17.17 10.52
C PRO A 205 2.01 -15.98 9.90
N SER A 206 2.68 -16.19 8.76
CA SER A 206 3.40 -15.12 8.05
C SER A 206 2.47 -14.02 7.52
N TYR A 207 1.26 -14.39 7.09
CA TYR A 207 0.25 -13.42 6.70
C TYR A 207 -0.21 -12.55 7.88
N LEU A 208 -0.42 -13.15 9.05
CA LEU A 208 -0.80 -12.42 10.26
C LEU A 208 0.29 -11.46 10.71
N GLU A 209 1.56 -11.87 10.65
CA GLU A 209 2.71 -11.02 10.97
C GLU A 209 2.80 -9.82 10.01
N ALA A 210 2.70 -10.08 8.70
CA ALA A 210 2.73 -9.02 7.70
C ALA A 210 1.50 -8.09 7.75
N PHE A 211 0.39 -8.57 8.29
CA PHE A 211 -0.82 -7.76 8.46
C PHE A 211 -0.73 -6.85 9.69
N ASP A 212 -0.09 -7.30 10.77
CA ASP A 212 0.07 -6.52 12.02
C ASP A 212 1.18 -5.46 11.90
N TYR A 213 2.13 -5.65 10.95
CA TYR A 213 3.19 -4.70 10.62
C TYR A 213 2.62 -3.41 10.03
#